data_bedd6f295126bcdf3e88f5839593b9d9
#
_entry.id   bedd6f295126bcdf3e88f5839593b9d9
#
_cell.length_a   1.000
_cell.length_b   1.000
_cell.length_c   1.000
_cell.angle_alpha   90.00
_cell.angle_beta   90.00
_cell.angle_gamma   90.00
#
_symmetry.space_group_name_H-M   'P 1'
#
loop_
_entity.id
_entity.type
_entity.pdbx_description
1 polymer ?
#
loop_
_entity_poly.entity_id
_entity_poly.type
_entity_poly.pdbx_seq_one_letter_code
_entity_poly.pdbx_strand_id
1 'polypeptide(L)'
;MKPENQNNIVEKILRIRLSQMLINEDYKKNKFKIPIHLAFGHEAIATAVSQIMNKNDKLVLTHRNIAYNLARLGKLKPILDAYYLKPSGLVNGKTGSMNLTNMEKGIMYSSSILGNNFSVSTGIAMGEKIRSQKGITIILAGDGAIEEGSFHESLLMLKSLELSALVIIENNEWSMATKISERRHSINLEKFAEVYDIKYVKMSGNNPIEYIEKLNSLKQFSLKEKTPVLIEVMVTTIGEWVLTTPEFPDGKLINYHAGPAPTVDLEKNTAKIIDDVSDPIFVLEKQVGSKKIEEITKTVLKELNSEIK
;
A
#
# COMPACT_ATOMS: atom_id res chain seq x y z
N MET A 1 10.42 15.74 -14.88
CA MET A 1 8.96 15.98 -14.74
C MET A 1 8.69 17.48 -14.68
N LYS A 2 7.56 17.99 -15.22
CA LYS A 2 7.20 19.42 -15.10
C LYS A 2 6.87 19.73 -13.62
N PRO A 3 7.17 20.96 -13.11
CA PRO A 3 6.91 21.35 -11.72
C PRO A 3 5.45 21.16 -11.26
N GLU A 4 4.51 21.36 -12.15
CA GLU A 4 3.07 21.19 -11.93
C GLU A 4 2.71 19.74 -11.61
N ASN A 5 3.33 18.77 -12.26
CA ASN A 5 3.18 17.35 -11.96
C ASN A 5 3.78 16.96 -10.60
N GLN A 6 4.89 17.60 -10.21
CA GLN A 6 5.51 17.33 -8.90
C GLN A 6 4.62 17.80 -7.74
N ASN A 7 4.04 19.02 -7.85
CA ASN A 7 3.11 19.52 -6.83
C ASN A 7 1.88 18.62 -6.67
N ASN A 8 1.35 18.08 -7.76
CA ASN A 8 0.22 17.15 -7.73
C ASN A 8 0.57 15.85 -6.99
N ILE A 9 1.80 15.34 -7.16
CA ILE A 9 2.26 14.13 -6.43
C ILE A 9 2.41 14.43 -4.95
N VAL A 10 2.99 15.58 -4.58
CA VAL A 10 3.12 16.01 -3.18
C VAL A 10 1.75 16.11 -2.52
N GLU A 11 0.80 16.76 -3.18
CA GLU A 11 -0.57 16.89 -2.67
C GLU A 11 -1.25 15.54 -2.46
N LYS A 12 -1.11 14.59 -3.40
CA LYS A 12 -1.67 13.24 -3.28
C LYS A 12 -1.10 12.48 -2.08
N ILE A 13 0.21 12.54 -1.89
CA ILE A 13 0.87 11.86 -0.77
C ILE A 13 0.43 12.48 0.56
N LEU A 14 0.39 13.82 0.64
CA LEU A 14 -0.09 14.52 1.83
C LEU A 14 -1.56 14.20 2.10
N ARG A 15 -2.40 14.12 1.08
CA ARG A 15 -3.81 13.71 1.22
C ARG A 15 -3.93 12.31 1.80
N ILE A 16 -3.15 11.35 1.33
CA ILE A 16 -3.14 9.96 1.87
C ILE A 16 -2.67 9.98 3.34
N ARG A 17 -1.58 10.68 3.65
CA ARG A 17 -1.05 10.79 5.00
C ARG A 17 -2.06 11.41 5.96
N LEU A 18 -2.57 12.58 5.64
CA LEU A 18 -3.48 13.35 6.49
C LEU A 18 -4.84 12.65 6.65
N SER A 19 -5.32 11.97 5.61
CA SER A 19 -6.52 11.13 5.70
C SER A 19 -6.35 10.01 6.72
N GLN A 20 -5.21 9.34 6.72
CA GLN A 20 -4.90 8.30 7.69
C GLN A 20 -4.75 8.86 9.11
N MET A 21 -4.14 10.05 9.26
CA MET A 21 -4.04 10.73 10.56
C MET A 21 -5.43 11.08 11.11
N LEU A 22 -6.35 11.58 10.29
CA LEU A 22 -7.75 11.83 10.68
C LEU A 22 -8.47 10.55 11.13
N ILE A 23 -8.30 9.44 10.40
CA ILE A 23 -8.84 8.14 10.80
C ILE A 23 -8.24 7.69 12.13
N ASN A 24 -6.95 7.87 12.32
CA ASN A 24 -6.26 7.54 13.57
C ASN A 24 -6.83 8.31 14.77
N GLU A 25 -7.06 9.63 14.60
CA GLU A 25 -7.67 10.46 15.63
C GLU A 25 -9.11 10.02 15.95
N ASP A 26 -9.90 9.69 14.94
CA ASP A 26 -11.26 9.20 15.15
C ASP A 26 -11.27 7.84 15.86
N TYR A 27 -10.30 6.97 15.55
CA TYR A 27 -10.13 5.68 16.24
C TYR A 27 -9.72 5.86 17.70
N LYS A 28 -8.73 6.73 17.99
CA LYS A 28 -8.31 7.08 19.36
C LYS A 28 -9.49 7.61 20.20
N LYS A 29 -10.41 8.34 19.58
CA LYS A 29 -11.63 8.87 20.19
C LYS A 29 -12.77 7.84 20.26
N ASN A 30 -12.53 6.56 19.92
CA ASN A 30 -13.51 5.49 19.91
C ASN A 30 -14.76 5.75 19.08
N LYS A 31 -14.64 6.53 18.00
CA LYS A 31 -15.77 6.82 17.12
C LYS A 31 -16.22 5.61 16.29
N PHE A 32 -15.35 4.64 16.10
CA PHE A 32 -15.64 3.34 15.51
C PHE A 32 -14.71 2.26 16.11
N LYS A 33 -15.10 0.97 15.98
CA LYS A 33 -14.42 -0.14 16.70
C LYS A 33 -13.93 -1.25 15.77
N ILE A 34 -14.08 -1.11 14.46
CA ILE A 34 -13.53 -2.12 13.54
C ILE A 34 -11.99 -2.07 13.57
N PRO A 35 -11.32 -3.21 13.42
CA PRO A 35 -9.85 -3.21 13.30
C PRO A 35 -9.39 -2.30 12.16
N ILE A 36 -8.36 -1.50 12.38
CA ILE A 36 -7.74 -0.68 11.32
C ILE A 36 -6.29 -1.07 11.14
N HIS A 37 -5.82 -0.96 9.90
CA HIS A 37 -4.43 -1.23 9.51
C HIS A 37 -3.95 -0.03 8.71
N LEU A 38 -3.41 0.97 9.43
CA LEU A 38 -2.86 2.16 8.79
C LEU A 38 -1.57 1.81 8.03
N ALA A 39 -1.30 2.56 7.00
CA ALA A 39 -0.18 2.36 6.09
C ALA A 39 0.70 3.62 6.03
N PHE A 40 1.00 4.20 7.20
CA PHE A 40 1.99 5.26 7.29
C PHE A 40 3.35 4.74 6.82
N GLY A 41 4.02 5.49 5.95
CA GLY A 41 5.27 5.06 5.31
C GLY A 41 5.08 4.38 3.94
N HIS A 42 3.86 3.97 3.58
CA HIS A 42 3.56 3.32 2.29
C HIS A 42 3.01 4.29 1.23
N GLU A 43 2.90 5.57 1.52
CA GLU A 43 2.24 6.56 0.65
C GLU A 43 2.95 6.72 -0.70
N ALA A 44 4.28 6.60 -0.73
CA ALA A 44 5.05 6.73 -1.97
C ALA A 44 4.72 5.62 -2.96
N ILE A 45 4.76 4.35 -2.53
CA ILE A 45 4.44 3.22 -3.41
C ILE A 45 2.95 3.19 -3.78
N ALA A 46 2.05 3.49 -2.85
CA ALA A 46 0.62 3.54 -3.14
C ALA A 46 0.29 4.63 -4.18
N THR A 47 0.91 5.81 -4.07
CA THR A 47 0.78 6.88 -5.06
C THR A 47 1.36 6.44 -6.41
N ALA A 48 2.53 5.83 -6.44
CA ALA A 48 3.18 5.39 -7.66
C ALA A 48 2.33 4.33 -8.39
N VAL A 49 1.83 3.32 -7.70
CA VAL A 49 0.91 2.32 -8.26
C VAL A 49 -0.34 3.00 -8.84
N SER A 50 -0.95 3.92 -8.07
CA SER A 50 -2.12 4.66 -8.55
C SER A 50 -1.84 5.47 -9.80
N GLN A 51 -0.66 6.08 -9.93
CA GLN A 51 -0.28 6.92 -11.08
C GLN A 51 -0.05 6.12 -12.37
N ILE A 52 0.49 4.91 -12.27
CA ILE A 52 0.73 4.07 -13.46
C ILE A 52 -0.52 3.33 -13.95
N MET A 53 -1.54 3.23 -13.10
CA MET A 53 -2.78 2.50 -13.44
C MET A 53 -3.67 3.29 -14.40
N ASN A 54 -4.12 2.62 -15.45
CA ASN A 54 -5.21 3.07 -16.31
C ASN A 54 -6.52 2.31 -16.02
N LYS A 55 -7.58 2.59 -16.78
CA LYS A 55 -8.91 2.00 -16.58
C LYS A 55 -8.98 0.48 -16.79
N ASN A 56 -8.04 -0.08 -17.54
CA ASN A 56 -8.03 -1.50 -17.86
C ASN A 56 -7.23 -2.32 -16.83
N ASP A 57 -6.39 -1.67 -16.02
CA ASP A 57 -5.55 -2.34 -15.03
C ASP A 57 -6.36 -2.81 -13.83
N LYS A 58 -5.96 -3.94 -13.27
CA LYS A 58 -6.58 -4.57 -12.11
C LYS A 58 -5.62 -4.54 -10.93
N LEU A 59 -6.11 -4.18 -9.77
CA LEU A 59 -5.36 -4.10 -8.52
C LEU A 59 -5.95 -5.07 -7.50
N VAL A 60 -5.09 -5.88 -6.92
CA VAL A 60 -5.43 -6.80 -5.83
C VAL A 60 -4.60 -6.43 -4.60
N LEU A 61 -5.27 -6.24 -3.48
CA LEU A 61 -4.71 -5.67 -2.25
C LEU A 61 -4.70 -6.67 -1.10
N THR A 62 -3.96 -6.33 -0.06
CA THR A 62 -3.95 -7.00 1.24
C THR A 62 -4.89 -6.30 2.23
N HIS A 63 -4.90 -6.76 3.48
CA HIS A 63 -5.60 -6.11 4.59
C HIS A 63 -5.14 -4.66 4.84
N ARG A 64 -3.87 -4.32 4.52
CA ARG A 64 -3.30 -2.96 4.60
C ARG A 64 -3.56 -2.18 3.31
N ASN A 65 -4.83 -2.02 2.97
CA ASN A 65 -5.27 -1.49 1.67
C ASN A 65 -5.54 0.02 1.66
N ILE A 66 -5.51 0.68 2.82
CA ILE A 66 -6.00 2.05 2.99
C ILE A 66 -5.28 3.07 2.10
N ALA A 67 -3.95 3.03 2.02
CA ALA A 67 -3.18 3.99 1.21
C ALA A 67 -3.53 3.86 -0.27
N TYR A 68 -3.73 2.64 -0.77
CA TYR A 68 -4.12 2.38 -2.16
C TYR A 68 -5.55 2.81 -2.47
N ASN A 69 -6.48 2.56 -1.55
CA ASN A 69 -7.85 3.04 -1.68
C ASN A 69 -7.88 4.58 -1.72
N LEU A 70 -7.19 5.25 -0.80
CA LEU A 70 -7.07 6.72 -0.79
C LEU A 70 -6.43 7.26 -2.08
N ALA A 71 -5.33 6.64 -2.53
CA ALA A 71 -4.64 7.02 -3.77
C ALA A 71 -5.54 6.90 -5.01
N ARG A 72 -6.37 5.85 -5.08
CA ARG A 72 -7.24 5.56 -6.23
C ARG A 72 -8.53 6.38 -6.22
N LEU A 73 -9.10 6.64 -5.04
CA LEU A 73 -10.31 7.44 -4.90
C LEU A 73 -10.03 8.93 -4.92
N GLY A 74 -8.95 9.39 -4.30
CA GLY A 74 -8.68 10.80 -4.03
C GLY A 74 -9.64 11.44 -3.01
N LYS A 75 -10.46 10.64 -2.31
CA LYS A 75 -11.48 11.08 -1.34
C LYS A 75 -11.40 10.25 -0.07
N LEU A 76 -11.53 10.93 1.09
CA LEU A 76 -11.55 10.26 2.40
C LEU A 76 -12.94 9.75 2.77
N LYS A 77 -13.99 10.53 2.52
CA LYS A 77 -15.35 10.26 3.04
C LYS A 77 -15.89 8.86 2.73
N PRO A 78 -15.77 8.29 1.51
CA PRO A 78 -16.27 6.95 1.24
C PRO A 78 -15.55 5.85 2.03
N ILE A 79 -14.28 6.05 2.36
CA ILE A 79 -13.48 5.13 3.17
C ILE A 79 -13.86 5.27 4.65
N LEU A 80 -13.96 6.50 5.13
CA LEU A 80 -14.35 6.80 6.50
C LEU A 80 -15.77 6.29 6.79
N ASP A 81 -16.72 6.49 5.87
CA ASP A 81 -18.08 5.97 5.98
C ASP A 81 -18.10 4.42 6.01
N ALA A 82 -17.19 3.76 5.27
CA ALA A 82 -17.04 2.30 5.36
C ALA A 82 -16.52 1.85 6.73
N TYR A 83 -15.62 2.62 7.35
CA TYR A 83 -15.11 2.34 8.70
C TYR A 83 -16.19 2.57 9.78
N TYR A 84 -17.11 3.50 9.53
CA TYR A 84 -18.31 3.68 10.33
C TYR A 84 -19.44 2.67 10.03
N LEU A 85 -19.20 1.72 9.11
CA LEU A 85 -20.17 0.74 8.62
C LEU A 85 -21.44 1.38 8.04
N LYS A 86 -21.30 2.57 7.46
CA LYS A 86 -22.40 3.29 6.81
C LYS A 86 -22.65 2.78 5.39
N PRO A 87 -23.93 2.72 4.94
CA PRO A 87 -24.25 2.32 3.56
C PRO A 87 -23.65 3.23 2.48
N SER A 88 -23.31 4.48 2.79
CA SER A 88 -22.62 5.44 1.91
C SER A 88 -21.12 5.14 1.73
N GLY A 89 -20.56 4.24 2.54
CA GLY A 89 -19.17 3.83 2.46
C GLY A 89 -18.90 2.82 1.34
N LEU A 90 -17.61 2.62 1.05
CA LEU A 90 -17.18 1.57 0.12
C LEU A 90 -17.81 0.23 0.51
N VAL A 91 -18.16 -0.58 -0.49
CA VAL A 91 -18.81 -1.88 -0.32
C VAL A 91 -20.07 -1.78 0.57
N ASN A 92 -20.76 -0.64 0.52
CA ASN A 92 -21.94 -0.35 1.34
C ASN A 92 -21.71 -0.54 2.86
N GLY A 93 -20.49 -0.30 3.33
CA GLY A 93 -20.10 -0.45 4.74
C GLY A 93 -20.08 -1.88 5.28
N LYS A 94 -20.16 -2.91 4.42
CA LYS A 94 -20.34 -4.31 4.85
C LYS A 94 -19.05 -5.07 5.17
N THR A 95 -17.89 -4.61 4.69
CA THR A 95 -16.64 -5.38 4.73
C THR A 95 -15.63 -4.88 5.76
N GLY A 96 -15.94 -3.82 6.49
CA GLY A 96 -14.99 -3.18 7.40
C GLY A 96 -13.77 -2.62 6.66
N SER A 97 -12.60 -2.57 7.34
CA SER A 97 -11.39 -1.94 6.79
C SER A 97 -10.53 -2.87 5.93
N MET A 98 -10.51 -4.18 6.25
CA MET A 98 -9.53 -5.10 5.67
C MET A 98 -9.87 -5.59 4.25
N ASN A 99 -11.14 -5.54 3.85
CA ASN A 99 -11.62 -6.10 2.59
C ASN A 99 -12.29 -5.03 1.70
N LEU A 100 -11.76 -3.81 1.72
CA LEU A 100 -12.28 -2.73 0.89
C LEU A 100 -11.89 -2.92 -0.57
N THR A 101 -12.89 -2.89 -1.43
CA THR A 101 -12.74 -2.94 -2.89
C THR A 101 -13.42 -1.76 -3.56
N ASN A 102 -13.01 -1.46 -4.78
CA ASN A 102 -13.65 -0.46 -5.63
C ASN A 102 -13.42 -0.82 -7.10
N MET A 103 -14.32 -1.59 -7.67
CA MET A 103 -14.20 -2.11 -9.04
C MET A 103 -14.14 -0.99 -10.09
N GLU A 104 -14.83 0.12 -9.90
CA GLU A 104 -14.80 1.28 -10.80
C GLU A 104 -13.41 1.93 -10.85
N LYS A 105 -12.66 1.83 -9.74
CA LYS A 105 -11.27 2.31 -9.62
C LYS A 105 -10.24 1.23 -9.89
N GLY A 106 -10.66 0.04 -10.35
CA GLY A 106 -9.79 -1.09 -10.67
C GLY A 106 -9.34 -1.90 -9.45
N ILE A 107 -9.84 -1.64 -8.24
CA ILE A 107 -9.54 -2.45 -7.05
C ILE A 107 -10.52 -3.62 -7.02
N MET A 108 -10.04 -4.78 -7.52
CA MET A 108 -10.89 -5.94 -7.76
C MET A 108 -11.08 -6.81 -6.54
N TYR A 109 -10.06 -6.90 -5.69
CA TYR A 109 -10.07 -7.79 -4.54
C TYR A 109 -9.14 -7.26 -3.44
N SER A 110 -9.50 -7.54 -2.20
CA SER A 110 -8.68 -7.29 -1.02
C SER A 110 -8.88 -8.44 -0.05
N SER A 111 -7.79 -9.02 0.47
CA SER A 111 -7.83 -10.17 1.36
C SER A 111 -7.14 -9.91 2.68
N SER A 112 -7.74 -10.38 3.75
CA SER A 112 -7.12 -10.47 5.08
C SER A 112 -6.41 -11.83 5.32
N ILE A 113 -6.54 -12.77 4.40
CA ILE A 113 -5.89 -14.09 4.47
C ILE A 113 -4.55 -13.99 3.74
N LEU A 114 -3.45 -14.32 4.44
CA LEU A 114 -2.11 -14.35 3.87
C LEU A 114 -2.04 -15.25 2.64
N GLY A 115 -1.38 -14.78 1.60
CA GLY A 115 -1.18 -15.52 0.36
C GLY A 115 -2.40 -15.64 -0.57
N ASN A 116 -3.61 -15.48 -0.08
CA ASN A 116 -4.85 -15.66 -0.86
C ASN A 116 -4.92 -14.74 -2.10
N ASN A 117 -4.42 -13.53 -1.99
CA ASN A 117 -4.38 -12.56 -3.08
C ASN A 117 -3.56 -13.03 -4.29
N PHE A 118 -2.56 -13.88 -4.13
CA PHE A 118 -1.76 -14.41 -5.26
C PHE A 118 -2.61 -15.29 -6.19
N SER A 119 -3.28 -16.30 -5.64
CA SER A 119 -4.13 -17.20 -6.43
C SER A 119 -5.29 -16.47 -7.10
N VAL A 120 -5.97 -15.57 -6.37
CA VAL A 120 -7.06 -14.76 -6.92
C VAL A 120 -6.56 -13.86 -8.05
N SER A 121 -5.39 -13.24 -7.88
CA SER A 121 -4.78 -12.37 -8.91
C SER A 121 -4.39 -13.15 -10.17
N THR A 122 -3.89 -14.37 -10.01
CA THR A 122 -3.57 -15.26 -11.14
C THR A 122 -4.83 -15.55 -11.95
N GLY A 123 -5.94 -15.85 -11.28
CA GLY A 123 -7.24 -16.04 -11.93
C GLY A 123 -7.74 -14.77 -12.64
N ILE A 124 -7.57 -13.59 -12.04
CA ILE A 124 -7.91 -12.30 -12.66
C ILE A 124 -7.06 -12.08 -13.92
N ALA A 125 -5.74 -12.26 -13.85
CA ALA A 125 -4.83 -12.08 -14.97
C ALA A 125 -5.16 -13.06 -16.12
N MET A 126 -5.50 -14.29 -15.81
CA MET A 126 -5.96 -15.29 -16.79
C MET A 126 -7.27 -14.85 -17.45
N GLY A 127 -8.24 -14.37 -16.66
CA GLY A 127 -9.50 -13.85 -17.18
C GLY A 127 -9.30 -12.65 -18.12
N GLU A 128 -8.38 -11.72 -17.78
CA GLU A 128 -8.04 -10.58 -18.64
C GLU A 128 -7.39 -11.05 -19.97
N LYS A 129 -6.51 -12.05 -19.93
CA LYS A 129 -5.91 -12.66 -21.14
C LYS A 129 -6.98 -13.29 -22.04
N ILE A 130 -7.88 -14.10 -21.48
CA ILE A 130 -8.96 -14.76 -22.21
C ILE A 130 -9.88 -13.72 -22.90
N ARG A 131 -10.15 -12.62 -22.21
CA ARG A 131 -10.96 -11.51 -22.75
C ARG A 131 -10.20 -10.59 -23.70
N SER A 132 -8.93 -10.87 -23.98
CA SER A 132 -8.06 -10.04 -24.81
C SER A 132 -7.98 -8.58 -24.33
N GLN A 133 -8.04 -8.37 -23.02
CA GLN A 133 -7.92 -7.04 -22.43
C GLN A 133 -6.46 -6.57 -22.47
N LYS A 134 -6.28 -5.24 -22.61
CA LYS A 134 -4.95 -4.60 -22.69
C LYS A 134 -4.44 -4.07 -21.34
N GLY A 135 -4.96 -4.60 -20.24
CA GLY A 135 -4.57 -4.22 -18.88
C GLY A 135 -3.49 -5.12 -18.30
N ILE A 136 -2.99 -4.74 -17.13
CA ILE A 136 -2.08 -5.54 -16.31
C ILE A 136 -2.74 -5.80 -14.95
N THR A 137 -2.42 -6.96 -14.35
CA THR A 137 -2.81 -7.24 -12.97
C THR A 137 -1.67 -6.86 -12.02
N ILE A 138 -1.95 -5.97 -11.08
CA ILE A 138 -1.02 -5.52 -10.05
C ILE A 138 -1.41 -6.22 -8.73
N ILE A 139 -0.46 -6.93 -8.16
CA ILE A 139 -0.65 -7.82 -7.01
C ILE A 139 0.16 -7.26 -5.86
N LEU A 140 -0.49 -6.83 -4.77
CA LEU A 140 0.18 -6.39 -3.56
C LEU A 140 0.24 -7.51 -2.54
N ALA A 141 1.40 -7.68 -1.91
CA ALA A 141 1.59 -8.61 -0.80
C ALA A 141 2.62 -8.06 0.20
N GLY A 142 2.56 -8.50 1.43
CA GLY A 142 3.61 -8.26 2.42
C GLY A 142 4.66 -9.37 2.40
N ASP A 143 5.79 -9.12 3.06
CA ASP A 143 6.90 -10.07 3.19
C ASP A 143 6.53 -11.36 3.96
N GLY A 144 5.50 -11.33 4.81
CA GLY A 144 4.96 -12.55 5.42
C GLY A 144 4.15 -13.42 4.46
N ALA A 145 3.52 -12.83 3.45
CA ALA A 145 2.68 -13.58 2.51
C ALA A 145 3.49 -14.43 1.52
N ILE A 146 4.76 -14.14 1.30
CA ILE A 146 5.64 -14.94 0.43
C ILE A 146 6.01 -16.31 1.04
N GLU A 147 5.69 -16.54 2.30
CA GLU A 147 5.89 -17.81 3.00
C GLU A 147 4.79 -18.83 2.66
N GLU A 148 3.69 -18.37 2.07
CA GLU A 148 2.59 -19.23 1.65
C GLU A 148 2.88 -19.93 0.32
N GLY A 149 2.51 -21.22 0.22
CA GLY A 149 2.69 -22.00 -1.01
C GLY A 149 2.07 -21.36 -2.24
N SER A 150 0.95 -20.64 -2.07
CA SER A 150 0.26 -19.90 -3.13
C SER A 150 1.13 -18.84 -3.84
N PHE A 151 2.12 -18.28 -3.17
CA PHE A 151 3.09 -17.37 -3.80
C PHE A 151 3.89 -18.11 -4.90
N HIS A 152 4.45 -19.26 -4.55
CA HIS A 152 5.27 -20.08 -5.42
C HIS A 152 4.47 -20.58 -6.63
N GLU A 153 3.29 -21.15 -6.37
CA GLU A 153 2.38 -21.67 -7.40
C GLU A 153 1.93 -20.56 -8.35
N SER A 154 1.61 -19.38 -7.81
CA SER A 154 1.15 -18.26 -8.64
C SER A 154 2.25 -17.69 -9.52
N LEU A 155 3.49 -17.59 -9.07
CA LEU A 155 4.60 -17.16 -9.93
C LEU A 155 4.82 -18.14 -11.08
N LEU A 156 4.78 -19.46 -10.79
CA LEU A 156 4.88 -20.50 -11.80
C LEU A 156 3.73 -20.40 -12.82
N MET A 157 2.50 -20.24 -12.36
CA MET A 157 1.33 -20.11 -13.24
C MET A 157 1.37 -18.83 -14.08
N LEU A 158 1.68 -17.68 -13.46
CA LEU A 158 1.79 -16.39 -14.16
C LEU A 158 2.82 -16.49 -15.31
N LYS A 159 3.97 -17.10 -15.04
CA LYS A 159 5.02 -17.29 -16.06
C LYS A 159 4.60 -18.29 -17.13
N SER A 160 4.14 -19.47 -16.74
CA SER A 160 3.79 -20.56 -17.66
C SER A 160 2.63 -20.21 -18.60
N LEU A 161 1.70 -19.38 -18.10
CA LEU A 161 0.55 -18.92 -18.88
C LEU A 161 0.80 -17.58 -19.57
N GLU A 162 2.03 -17.04 -19.56
CA GLU A 162 2.40 -15.76 -20.18
C GLU A 162 1.44 -14.62 -19.74
N LEU A 163 1.22 -14.47 -18.46
CA LEU A 163 0.33 -13.46 -17.90
C LEU A 163 1.11 -12.21 -17.49
N SER A 164 0.70 -11.06 -17.99
CA SER A 164 1.28 -9.78 -17.61
C SER A 164 0.84 -9.41 -16.20
N ALA A 165 1.81 -9.31 -15.27
CA ALA A 165 1.56 -8.94 -13.88
C ALA A 165 2.73 -8.18 -13.27
N LEU A 166 2.44 -7.26 -12.33
CA LEU A 166 3.42 -6.72 -11.38
C LEU A 166 3.12 -7.34 -10.01
N VAL A 167 4.02 -8.18 -9.53
CA VAL A 167 3.94 -8.79 -8.20
C VAL A 167 4.80 -7.95 -7.27
N ILE A 168 4.16 -7.12 -6.44
CA ILE A 168 4.80 -6.13 -5.57
C ILE A 168 4.76 -6.65 -4.14
N ILE A 169 5.94 -6.90 -3.58
CA ILE A 169 6.13 -7.30 -2.19
C ILE A 169 6.55 -6.08 -1.39
N GLU A 170 5.67 -5.59 -0.53
CA GLU A 170 5.99 -4.55 0.45
C GLU A 170 6.71 -5.20 1.63
N ASN A 171 8.03 -5.09 1.64
CA ASN A 171 8.88 -5.67 2.67
C ASN A 171 9.12 -4.64 3.78
N ASN A 172 8.43 -4.82 4.89
CA ASN A 172 8.63 -4.04 6.12
C ASN A 172 9.37 -4.84 7.21
N GLU A 173 9.87 -6.04 6.86
CA GLU A 173 10.58 -6.98 7.73
C GLU A 173 9.74 -7.58 8.87
N TRP A 174 8.44 -7.31 8.92
CA TRP A 174 7.56 -7.73 9.99
C TRP A 174 6.29 -8.42 9.48
N SER A 175 5.91 -9.49 10.16
CA SER A 175 4.59 -10.10 10.02
C SER A 175 3.93 -10.15 11.39
N MET A 176 2.85 -9.37 11.60
CA MET A 176 2.27 -9.10 12.91
C MET A 176 3.35 -8.59 13.89
N ALA A 177 3.66 -9.37 14.92
CA ALA A 177 4.61 -9.03 15.98
C ALA A 177 5.99 -9.70 15.83
N THR A 178 6.28 -10.36 14.69
CA THR A 178 7.52 -11.12 14.48
C THR A 178 8.34 -10.57 13.31
N LYS A 179 9.65 -10.42 13.52
CA LYS A 179 10.61 -10.10 12.46
C LYS A 179 10.85 -11.31 11.56
N ILE A 180 11.34 -11.07 10.35
CA ILE A 180 11.78 -12.15 9.43
C ILE A 180 12.75 -13.09 10.14
N SER A 181 13.75 -12.54 10.85
CA SER A 181 14.78 -13.33 11.55
C SER A 181 14.24 -14.21 12.68
N GLU A 182 13.05 -13.89 13.21
CA GLU A 182 12.40 -14.66 14.30
C GLU A 182 11.53 -15.81 13.76
N ARG A 183 11.04 -15.71 12.50
CA ARG A 183 10.07 -16.66 11.95
C ARG A 183 10.62 -17.56 10.84
N ARG A 184 11.71 -17.17 10.14
CA ARG A 184 12.30 -17.97 9.07
C ARG A 184 13.71 -17.53 8.69
N HIS A 185 14.39 -18.35 7.91
CA HIS A 185 15.57 -17.93 7.17
C HIS A 185 15.23 -16.86 6.11
N SER A 186 16.17 -15.98 5.81
CA SER A 186 15.96 -14.99 4.77
C SER A 186 15.80 -15.66 3.39
N ILE A 187 14.78 -15.23 2.65
CA ILE A 187 14.54 -15.63 1.27
C ILE A 187 15.17 -14.58 0.36
N ASN A 188 16.08 -14.98 -0.50
CA ASN A 188 16.59 -14.11 -1.55
C ASN A 188 15.61 -14.11 -2.73
N LEU A 189 14.77 -13.08 -2.82
CA LEU A 189 13.75 -12.97 -3.86
C LEU A 189 14.32 -12.83 -5.27
N GLU A 190 15.53 -12.30 -5.43
CA GLU A 190 16.20 -12.22 -6.73
C GLU A 190 16.53 -13.62 -7.25
N LYS A 191 17.23 -14.43 -6.44
CA LYS A 191 17.51 -15.83 -6.81
C LYS A 191 16.24 -16.65 -6.99
N PHE A 192 15.22 -16.34 -6.20
CA PHE A 192 13.92 -16.99 -6.34
C PHE A 192 13.24 -16.65 -7.67
N ALA A 193 13.31 -15.41 -8.12
CA ALA A 193 12.79 -14.99 -9.41
C ALA A 193 13.57 -15.63 -10.58
N GLU A 194 14.88 -15.80 -10.44
CA GLU A 194 15.74 -16.51 -11.43
C GLU A 194 15.28 -17.92 -11.70
N VAL A 195 14.82 -18.66 -10.68
CA VAL A 195 14.31 -20.03 -10.82
C VAL A 195 13.13 -20.11 -11.80
N TYR A 196 12.31 -19.07 -11.86
CA TYR A 196 11.16 -18.98 -12.76
C TYR A 196 11.42 -18.18 -14.04
N ASP A 197 12.66 -17.73 -14.26
CA ASP A 197 13.00 -16.79 -15.35
C ASP A 197 12.08 -15.55 -15.33
N ILE A 198 11.92 -14.96 -14.14
CA ILE A 198 11.11 -13.75 -13.89
C ILE A 198 12.04 -12.61 -13.56
N LYS A 199 11.80 -11.46 -14.18
CA LYS A 199 12.56 -10.25 -13.86
C LYS A 199 12.29 -9.80 -12.42
N TYR A 200 13.37 -9.61 -11.64
CA TYR A 200 13.32 -9.06 -10.30
C TYR A 200 13.81 -7.62 -10.26
N VAL A 201 13.21 -6.81 -9.39
CA VAL A 201 13.65 -5.43 -9.11
C VAL A 201 13.43 -5.10 -7.64
N LYS A 202 14.47 -4.58 -6.98
CA LYS A 202 14.36 -4.00 -5.64
C LYS A 202 14.21 -2.49 -5.71
N MET A 203 13.33 -1.94 -4.88
CA MET A 203 13.06 -0.50 -4.75
C MET A 203 13.14 -0.09 -3.28
N SER A 204 13.69 1.09 -3.01
CA SER A 204 13.83 1.65 -1.65
C SER A 204 13.94 3.18 -1.71
N GLY A 205 13.92 3.84 -0.54
CA GLY A 205 14.17 5.28 -0.43
C GLY A 205 12.96 6.18 -0.57
N ASN A 206 11.75 5.62 -0.75
CA ASN A 206 10.47 6.34 -0.72
C ASN A 206 10.37 7.56 -1.64
N ASN A 207 11.13 7.57 -2.76
CA ASN A 207 11.01 8.62 -3.77
C ASN A 207 9.86 8.30 -4.73
N PRO A 208 8.72 9.01 -4.66
CA PRO A 208 7.54 8.67 -5.45
C PRO A 208 7.74 8.88 -6.95
N ILE A 209 8.59 9.81 -7.35
CA ILE A 209 8.87 10.11 -8.77
C ILE A 209 9.64 8.95 -9.38
N GLU A 210 10.72 8.51 -8.73
CA GLU A 210 11.50 7.35 -9.16
C GLU A 210 10.65 6.08 -9.20
N TYR A 211 9.76 5.92 -8.20
CA TYR A 211 8.85 4.77 -8.16
C TYR A 211 7.87 4.78 -9.34
N ILE A 212 7.29 5.93 -9.69
CA ILE A 212 6.40 6.07 -10.84
C ILE A 212 7.13 5.72 -12.14
N GLU A 213 8.30 6.28 -12.38
CA GLU A 213 9.09 6.03 -13.57
C GLU A 213 9.48 4.56 -13.70
N LYS A 214 9.98 3.98 -12.61
CA LYS A 214 10.39 2.58 -12.57
C LYS A 214 9.22 1.62 -12.78
N LEU A 215 8.11 1.81 -12.04
CA LEU A 215 6.92 0.98 -12.19
C LEU A 215 6.29 1.08 -13.58
N ASN A 216 6.28 2.29 -14.17
CA ASN A 216 5.78 2.45 -15.53
C ASN A 216 6.64 1.68 -16.56
N SER A 217 7.97 1.75 -16.44
CA SER A 217 8.89 0.98 -17.27
C SER A 217 8.67 -0.54 -17.11
N LEU A 218 8.52 -1.02 -15.86
CA LEU A 218 8.28 -2.43 -15.57
C LEU A 218 6.91 -2.90 -16.07
N LYS A 219 5.89 -2.06 -15.99
CA LYS A 219 4.57 -2.31 -16.58
C LYS A 219 4.66 -2.49 -18.09
N GLN A 220 5.34 -1.58 -18.79
CA GLN A 220 5.53 -1.69 -20.24
C GLN A 220 6.31 -2.95 -20.63
N PHE A 221 7.36 -3.29 -19.85
CA PHE A 221 8.10 -4.52 -20.03
C PHE A 221 7.20 -5.75 -19.88
N SER A 222 6.44 -5.85 -18.78
CA SER A 222 5.55 -6.97 -18.52
C SER A 222 4.49 -7.16 -19.61
N LEU A 223 3.91 -6.05 -20.08
CA LEU A 223 2.91 -6.08 -21.15
C LEU A 223 3.51 -6.51 -22.49
N LYS A 224 4.72 -6.06 -22.83
CA LYS A 224 5.41 -6.37 -24.07
C LYS A 224 5.86 -7.84 -24.10
N GLU A 225 6.53 -8.28 -23.05
CA GLU A 225 7.11 -9.61 -22.95
C GLU A 225 6.10 -10.67 -22.46
N LYS A 226 4.88 -10.26 -22.10
CA LYS A 226 3.81 -11.13 -21.56
C LYS A 226 4.30 -12.01 -20.42
N THR A 227 4.97 -11.38 -19.45
CA THR A 227 5.61 -12.09 -18.33
C THR A 227 5.39 -11.32 -17.03
N PRO A 228 5.28 -11.99 -15.88
CA PRO A 228 5.24 -11.28 -14.60
C PRO A 228 6.58 -10.61 -14.30
N VAL A 229 6.54 -9.58 -13.44
CA VAL A 229 7.71 -8.94 -12.84
C VAL A 229 7.58 -9.02 -11.33
N LEU A 230 8.60 -9.52 -10.63
CA LEU A 230 8.66 -9.52 -9.17
C LEU A 230 9.37 -8.26 -8.68
N ILE A 231 8.71 -7.51 -7.83
CA ILE A 231 9.19 -6.23 -7.33
C ILE A 231 9.19 -6.28 -5.81
N GLU A 232 10.34 -6.10 -5.17
CA GLU A 232 10.45 -5.94 -3.73
C GLU A 232 10.60 -4.45 -3.40
N VAL A 233 9.68 -3.93 -2.58
CA VAL A 233 9.72 -2.54 -2.13
C VAL A 233 9.99 -2.51 -0.64
N MET A 234 11.14 -1.94 -0.27
CA MET A 234 11.47 -1.74 1.14
C MET A 234 10.62 -0.59 1.68
N VAL A 235 9.84 -0.87 2.69
CA VAL A 235 8.97 0.11 3.35
C VAL A 235 9.11 0.02 4.86
N THR A 236 8.82 1.10 5.55
CA THR A 236 8.67 1.10 7.01
C THR A 236 7.20 1.40 7.32
N THR A 237 6.53 0.51 8.05
CA THR A 237 5.19 0.84 8.54
C THR A 237 5.36 1.68 9.80
N ILE A 238 5.19 3.00 9.65
CA ILE A 238 5.42 3.98 10.70
C ILE A 238 4.30 3.93 11.74
N GLY A 239 4.64 4.16 12.98
CA GLY A 239 3.76 4.08 14.14
C GLY A 239 4.25 2.96 15.06
N GLU A 240 4.89 3.33 16.15
CA GLU A 240 5.41 2.36 17.12
C GLU A 240 4.28 1.71 17.88
N TRP A 241 4.47 0.44 18.22
CA TRP A 241 3.56 -0.33 19.05
C TRP A 241 4.33 -1.12 20.09
N VAL A 242 3.88 -1.05 21.32
CA VAL A 242 4.42 -1.89 22.42
C VAL A 242 3.44 -3.02 22.67
N LEU A 243 3.89 -4.25 22.38
CA LEU A 243 3.12 -5.45 22.65
C LEU A 243 3.55 -6.04 24.00
N THR A 244 2.65 -6.06 24.96
CA THR A 244 2.88 -6.74 26.25
C THR A 244 2.33 -8.16 26.19
N THR A 245 3.18 -9.13 26.47
CA THR A 245 2.82 -10.56 26.57
C THR A 245 3.41 -11.13 27.85
N PRO A 246 3.00 -12.34 28.30
CA PRO A 246 3.65 -13.02 29.42
C PRO A 246 5.15 -13.22 29.25
N GLU A 247 5.63 -13.36 28.00
CA GLU A 247 7.06 -13.51 27.66
C GLU A 247 7.80 -12.16 27.67
N PHE A 248 7.09 -11.06 27.45
CA PHE A 248 7.61 -9.70 27.43
C PHE A 248 6.77 -8.80 28.33
N PRO A 249 6.86 -8.96 29.66
CA PRO A 249 6.02 -8.20 30.62
C PRO A 249 6.29 -6.69 30.58
N ASP A 250 7.53 -6.28 30.26
CA ASP A 250 7.93 -4.88 30.12
C ASP A 250 7.57 -4.30 28.73
N GLY A 251 7.02 -5.14 27.83
CA GLY A 251 6.65 -4.80 26.49
C GLY A 251 7.77 -5.06 25.45
N LYS A 252 7.37 -5.62 24.31
CA LYS A 252 8.20 -5.75 23.11
C LYS A 252 7.85 -4.62 22.15
N LEU A 253 8.85 -3.80 21.77
CA LEU A 253 8.66 -2.82 20.72
C LEU A 253 8.55 -3.54 19.38
N ILE A 254 7.44 -3.33 18.70
CA ILE A 254 7.17 -3.90 17.38
C ILE A 254 6.85 -2.79 16.39
N ASN A 255 7.01 -3.11 15.11
CA ASN A 255 6.53 -2.26 14.04
C ASN A 255 4.99 -2.16 14.11
N TYR A 256 4.42 -1.00 13.72
CA TYR A 256 2.96 -0.82 13.74
C TYR A 256 2.28 -1.91 12.90
N HIS A 257 1.28 -2.57 13.49
CA HIS A 257 0.48 -3.56 12.77
C HIS A 257 -0.98 -3.14 12.63
N ALA A 258 -1.69 -2.93 13.73
CA ALA A 258 -3.13 -2.65 13.72
C ALA A 258 -3.55 -1.76 14.89
N GLY A 259 -4.78 -1.22 14.82
CA GLY A 259 -5.34 -0.36 15.85
C GLY A 259 -4.82 1.09 15.77
N PRO A 260 -4.86 1.87 16.87
CA PRO A 260 -4.35 3.22 16.86
C PRO A 260 -2.83 3.24 16.79
N ALA A 261 -2.28 4.22 16.07
CA ALA A 261 -0.86 4.55 16.11
C ALA A 261 -0.67 5.66 17.18
N PRO A 262 -0.23 5.31 18.40
CA PRO A 262 -0.27 6.24 19.53
C PRO A 262 0.71 7.40 19.39
N THR A 263 1.83 7.19 18.71
CA THR A 263 2.86 8.21 18.50
C THR A 263 2.54 9.18 17.36
N VAL A 264 1.52 8.88 16.54
CA VAL A 264 1.09 9.74 15.44
C VAL A 264 -0.01 10.68 15.93
N ASP A 265 0.27 11.98 15.87
CA ASP A 265 -0.59 13.04 16.41
C ASP A 265 -0.82 14.14 15.37
N LEU A 266 -2.07 14.33 15.01
CA LEU A 266 -2.48 15.36 14.06
C LEU A 266 -2.41 16.79 14.67
N GLU A 267 -2.53 16.92 16.00
CA GLU A 267 -2.51 18.22 16.68
C GLU A 267 -1.14 18.90 16.61
N LYS A 268 -0.08 18.12 16.42
CA LYS A 268 1.27 18.65 16.17
C LYS A 268 1.42 19.36 14.81
N ASN A 269 0.35 19.35 13.99
CA ASN A 269 0.24 20.02 12.68
C ASN A 269 1.37 19.71 11.68
N THR A 270 2.04 18.59 11.82
CA THR A 270 3.07 18.14 10.88
C THR A 270 2.66 16.83 10.24
N ALA A 271 2.71 16.79 8.90
CA ALA A 271 2.48 15.57 8.16
C ALA A 271 3.68 14.60 8.25
N LYS A 272 4.88 15.11 8.52
CA LYS A 272 6.09 14.32 8.73
C LYS A 272 6.07 13.68 10.13
N ILE A 273 6.32 12.38 10.20
CA ILE A 273 6.30 11.60 11.44
C ILE A 273 7.73 11.25 11.87
N ILE A 274 8.58 10.85 10.92
CA ILE A 274 9.98 10.46 11.17
C ILE A 274 10.91 11.37 10.34
N ASP A 275 12.09 11.65 10.87
CA ASP A 275 13.06 12.57 10.27
C ASP A 275 14.16 11.82 9.51
N ASP A 276 13.76 10.81 8.71
CA ASP A 276 14.64 10.02 7.85
C ASP A 276 13.92 9.52 6.59
N VAL A 277 14.66 8.81 5.72
CA VAL A 277 14.18 8.30 4.42
C VAL A 277 13.09 7.24 4.50
N SER A 278 12.78 6.72 5.67
CA SER A 278 11.66 5.79 5.86
C SER A 278 10.30 6.52 5.81
N ASP A 279 10.30 7.85 6.03
CA ASP A 279 9.09 8.67 5.87
C ASP A 279 9.04 9.33 4.48
N PRO A 280 8.06 8.98 3.62
CA PRO A 280 7.87 9.63 2.32
C PRO A 280 7.73 11.16 2.39
N ILE A 281 7.20 11.69 3.50
CA ILE A 281 7.06 13.15 3.67
C ILE A 281 8.42 13.81 3.89
N PHE A 282 9.33 13.18 4.65
CA PHE A 282 10.71 13.65 4.76
C PHE A 282 11.41 13.71 3.40
N VAL A 283 11.25 12.66 2.59
CA VAL A 283 11.84 12.60 1.24
C VAL A 283 11.30 13.72 0.36
N LEU A 284 10.00 13.98 0.40
CA LEU A 284 9.38 15.09 -0.34
C LEU A 284 9.84 16.44 0.18
N GLU A 285 9.95 16.62 1.50
CA GLU A 285 10.42 17.87 2.11
C GLU A 285 11.83 18.26 1.60
N LYS A 286 12.73 17.27 1.45
CA LYS A 286 14.06 17.49 0.85
C LYS A 286 14.00 17.90 -0.63
N GLN A 287 12.96 17.52 -1.35
CA GLN A 287 12.80 17.84 -2.78
C GLN A 287 12.14 19.19 -3.03
N VAL A 288 11.13 19.55 -2.23
CA VAL A 288 10.30 20.75 -2.49
C VAL A 288 10.39 21.82 -1.38
N GLY A 289 11.06 21.53 -0.28
CA GLY A 289 11.23 22.42 0.87
C GLY A 289 10.10 22.31 1.89
N SER A 290 10.43 22.53 3.17
CA SER A 290 9.49 22.42 4.32
C SER A 290 8.33 23.39 4.20
N LYS A 291 8.59 24.65 3.81
CA LYS A 291 7.54 25.66 3.63
C LYS A 291 6.45 25.23 2.66
N LYS A 292 6.85 24.59 1.55
CA LYS A 292 5.90 24.08 0.55
C LYS A 292 5.05 22.93 1.10
N ILE A 293 5.67 22.01 1.85
CA ILE A 293 4.96 20.91 2.52
C ILE A 293 3.92 21.47 3.51
N GLU A 294 4.28 22.47 4.32
CA GLU A 294 3.36 23.11 5.27
C GLU A 294 2.17 23.80 4.59
N GLU A 295 2.42 24.55 3.50
CA GLU A 295 1.36 25.22 2.73
C GLU A 295 0.35 24.22 2.17
N ILE A 296 0.84 23.13 1.54
CA ILE A 296 -0.03 22.09 0.98
C ILE A 296 -0.74 21.32 2.10
N THR A 297 -0.06 21.03 3.20
CA THR A 297 -0.66 20.38 4.39
C THR A 297 -1.87 21.14 4.89
N LYS A 298 -1.75 22.47 5.08
CA LYS A 298 -2.86 23.33 5.52
C LYS A 298 -4.04 23.29 4.54
N THR A 299 -3.75 23.36 3.25
CA THR A 299 -4.77 23.32 2.20
C THR A 299 -5.51 21.98 2.20
N VAL A 300 -4.77 20.88 2.19
CA VAL A 300 -5.35 19.53 2.18
C VAL A 300 -6.15 19.24 3.45
N LEU A 301 -5.67 19.65 4.63
CA LEU A 301 -6.44 19.50 5.88
C LEU A 301 -7.78 20.24 5.83
N LYS A 302 -7.78 21.48 5.29
CA LYS A 302 -9.03 22.25 5.13
C LYS A 302 -10.02 21.52 4.22
N GLU A 303 -9.56 20.98 3.09
CA GLU A 303 -10.38 20.21 2.16
C GLU A 303 -10.92 18.93 2.80
N LEU A 304 -10.07 18.14 3.46
CA LEU A 304 -10.48 16.90 4.13
C LEU A 304 -11.52 17.16 5.23
N ASN A 305 -11.31 18.21 6.04
CA ASN A 305 -12.29 18.61 7.06
C ASN A 305 -13.62 19.07 6.47
N SER A 306 -13.61 19.68 5.29
CA SER A 306 -14.84 20.04 4.56
C SER A 306 -15.55 18.82 3.98
N GLU A 307 -14.77 17.82 3.53
CA GLU A 307 -15.27 16.60 2.91
C GLU A 307 -15.98 15.67 3.90
N ILE A 308 -15.51 15.63 5.16
CA ILE A 308 -16.08 14.72 6.18
C ILE A 308 -17.22 15.32 7.00
N LYS A 309 -17.50 16.62 6.87
CA LYS A 309 -18.69 17.27 7.42
C LYS A 309 -19.93 16.87 6.61
#